data_bc74c1ca5b0bb3b7e07df172548cadc6
#
_entry.id   bc74c1ca5b0bb3b7e07df172548cadc6
#
_cell.length_a   1.000
_cell.length_b   1.000
_cell.length_c   1.000
_cell.angle_alpha   90.00
_cell.angle_beta   90.00
_cell.angle_gamma   90.00
#
_symmetry.space_group_name_H-M   'P 1'
#
loop_
_entity.id
_entity.type
_entity.pdbx_description
1 polymer ?
#
loop_
_entity_poly.entity_id
_entity_poly.type
_entity_poly.pdbx_seq_one_letter_code
_entity_poly.pdbx_strand_id
1 'polypeptide(L)'
;MAKTKTMGCRLNVAVEHSGWDAYDLRMKNVLRIFRMEFFPTRPDCGLLALRLWLGLSLLLIHGSAKLANFGAMSEKFGDPLGIGSKASLSLAIFGEVVGSILVILGAFTRFGALSCMITMGVAFLLVHKLHLKGPGNGELAFIYLAGFTTVFIAGPGRFAVDAKCCRPKGETEKVTNV
;
A
#
# COMPACT_ATOMS: atom_id res chain seq x y z
N MET A 1 1.10 40.34 73.93
CA MET A 1 1.05 39.35 72.85
C MET A 1 1.42 40.05 71.55
N ALA A 2 2.65 39.91 71.12
CA ALA A 2 3.20 40.53 69.90
C ALA A 2 3.06 39.57 68.72
N LYS A 3 2.35 39.97 67.63
CA LYS A 3 2.27 39.25 66.36
C LYS A 3 3.48 39.64 65.51
N THR A 4 4.40 38.71 65.34
CA THR A 4 5.52 38.84 64.45
C THR A 4 5.03 38.62 63.00
N LYS A 5 5.14 39.68 62.19
CA LYS A 5 4.76 39.69 60.75
C LYS A 5 6.00 39.29 59.97
N THR A 6 6.07 38.05 59.55
CA THR A 6 7.14 37.56 58.65
C THR A 6 6.87 38.11 57.24
N MET A 7 7.78 39.01 56.82
CA MET A 7 7.83 39.61 55.49
C MET A 7 8.54 38.62 54.55
N GLY A 8 7.76 37.77 53.82
CA GLY A 8 8.27 36.89 52.82
C GLY A 8 8.67 37.69 51.57
N CYS A 9 9.97 37.82 51.34
CA CYS A 9 10.52 38.34 50.12
C CYS A 9 10.24 37.33 48.97
N ARG A 10 9.26 37.61 48.13
CA ARG A 10 9.12 36.89 46.85
C ARG A 10 10.09 37.49 45.87
N LEU A 11 11.21 36.81 45.66
CA LEU A 11 12.06 37.01 44.50
C LEU A 11 11.25 36.55 43.26
N ASN A 12 10.66 37.51 42.54
CA ASN A 12 10.21 37.27 41.18
C ASN A 12 11.46 37.14 40.29
N VAL A 13 11.96 35.94 40.15
CA VAL A 13 12.90 35.61 39.08
C VAL A 13 12.03 35.52 37.80
N ALA A 14 11.92 36.63 37.09
CA ALA A 14 11.48 36.62 35.70
C ALA A 14 12.59 35.93 34.90
N VAL A 15 12.49 34.62 34.79
CA VAL A 15 13.34 33.86 33.86
C VAL A 15 12.91 34.29 32.46
N GLU A 16 13.80 35.03 31.79
CA GLU A 16 13.66 35.38 30.38
C GLU A 16 13.67 34.10 29.53
N HIS A 17 12.47 33.51 29.34
CA HIS A 17 12.23 32.35 28.48
C HIS A 17 12.08 32.72 27.00
N SER A 18 12.23 34.01 26.62
CA SER A 18 11.94 34.50 25.28
C SER A 18 12.80 33.92 24.15
N GLY A 19 14.00 33.46 24.47
CA GLY A 19 14.92 32.89 23.48
C GLY A 19 14.60 31.43 23.13
N TRP A 20 14.31 30.61 24.12
CA TRP A 20 14.05 29.19 23.95
C TRP A 20 12.73 28.92 23.24
N ASP A 21 11.71 29.72 23.47
CA ASP A 21 10.39 29.61 22.82
C ASP A 21 10.50 29.91 21.30
N ALA A 22 11.34 30.85 20.91
CA ALA A 22 11.55 31.18 19.51
C ALA A 22 12.31 30.08 18.74
N TYR A 23 13.29 29.43 19.40
CA TYR A 23 14.00 28.27 18.81
C TYR A 23 13.06 27.07 18.68
N ASP A 24 12.23 26.80 19.69
CA ASP A 24 11.27 25.70 19.69
C ASP A 24 10.21 25.87 18.59
N LEU A 25 9.68 27.09 18.41
CA LEU A 25 8.76 27.41 17.33
C LEU A 25 9.38 27.27 15.93
N ARG A 26 10.64 27.70 15.77
CA ARG A 26 11.37 27.52 14.49
C ARG A 26 11.59 26.05 14.19
N MET A 27 12.05 25.28 15.18
CA MET A 27 12.27 23.84 15.04
C MET A 27 10.96 23.11 14.70
N LYS A 28 9.86 23.44 15.39
CA LYS A 28 8.52 22.88 15.09
C LYS A 28 8.07 23.21 13.68
N ASN A 29 8.27 24.43 13.20
CA ASN A 29 7.91 24.83 11.83
C ASN A 29 8.75 24.11 10.78
N VAL A 30 10.06 23.96 11.01
CA VAL A 30 10.95 23.19 10.14
C VAL A 30 10.50 21.72 10.10
N LEU A 31 10.23 21.12 11.28
CA LEU A 31 9.74 19.74 11.37
C LEU A 31 8.37 19.55 10.67
N ARG A 32 7.47 20.54 10.75
CA ARG A 32 6.18 20.49 10.03
C ARG A 32 6.36 20.48 8.51
N ILE A 33 7.33 21.24 8.00
CA ILE A 33 7.67 21.23 6.56
C ILE A 33 8.23 19.87 6.17
N PHE A 34 9.19 19.30 6.91
CA PHE A 34 9.76 17.98 6.64
C PHE A 34 8.73 16.85 6.80
N ARG A 35 7.81 16.97 7.76
CA ARG A 35 6.69 16.02 7.94
C ARG A 35 5.59 16.19 6.91
N MET A 36 5.67 17.24 6.07
CA MET A 36 4.64 17.55 5.07
C MET A 36 3.22 17.56 5.68
N GLU A 37 3.09 18.07 6.92
CA GLU A 37 1.82 18.10 7.68
C GLU A 37 0.72 18.93 6.99
N PHE A 38 1.08 19.73 5.99
CA PHE A 38 0.15 20.45 5.12
C PHE A 38 -0.57 19.52 4.11
N PHE A 39 -0.03 18.29 3.89
CA PHE A 39 -0.71 17.29 3.08
C PHE A 39 -1.66 16.46 3.94
N PRO A 40 -2.98 16.52 3.69
CA PRO A 40 -3.93 15.70 4.45
C PRO A 40 -3.66 14.23 4.17
N THR A 41 -3.51 13.43 5.23
CA THR A 41 -3.38 11.97 5.11
C THR A 41 -4.68 11.39 4.55
N ARG A 42 -4.60 10.79 3.37
CA ARG A 42 -5.74 10.15 2.70
C ARG A 42 -5.38 8.71 2.33
N PRO A 43 -5.41 7.78 3.29
CA PRO A 43 -5.01 6.39 3.05
C PRO A 43 -5.84 5.71 1.96
N ASP A 44 -7.13 6.03 1.86
CA ASP A 44 -7.99 5.50 0.82
C ASP A 44 -7.58 5.92 -0.60
N CYS A 45 -7.11 7.17 -0.77
CA CYS A 45 -6.59 7.65 -2.04
C CYS A 45 -5.26 6.96 -2.38
N GLY A 46 -4.39 6.75 -1.38
CA GLY A 46 -3.15 6.01 -1.55
C GLY A 46 -3.39 4.56 -1.98
N LEU A 47 -4.35 3.88 -1.35
CA LEU A 47 -4.76 2.53 -1.73
C LEU A 47 -5.35 2.47 -3.14
N LEU A 48 -6.19 3.44 -3.52
CA LEU A 48 -6.70 3.52 -4.88
C LEU A 48 -5.57 3.67 -5.89
N ALA A 49 -4.66 4.61 -5.66
CA ALA A 49 -3.50 4.82 -6.54
C ALA A 49 -2.64 3.57 -6.65
N LEU A 50 -2.34 2.89 -5.52
CA LEU A 50 -1.57 1.66 -5.49
C LEU A 50 -2.24 0.54 -6.30
N ARG A 51 -3.55 0.35 -6.12
CA ARG A 51 -4.35 -0.65 -6.86
C ARG A 51 -4.35 -0.38 -8.36
N LEU A 52 -4.57 0.88 -8.76
CA LEU A 52 -4.55 1.26 -10.18
C LEU A 52 -3.17 1.08 -10.78
N TRP A 53 -2.13 1.54 -10.10
CA TRP A 53 -0.77 1.45 -10.61
C TRP A 53 -0.30 0.00 -10.79
N LEU A 54 -0.43 -0.82 -9.74
CA LEU A 54 -0.04 -2.22 -9.80
C LEU A 54 -0.91 -3.02 -10.76
N GLY A 55 -2.23 -2.84 -10.68
CA GLY A 55 -3.17 -3.59 -11.51
C GLY A 55 -3.04 -3.26 -13.00
N LEU A 56 -2.99 -1.97 -13.35
CA LEU A 56 -2.85 -1.56 -14.75
C LEU A 56 -1.49 -1.97 -15.33
N SER A 57 -0.40 -1.79 -14.60
CA SER A 57 0.92 -2.19 -15.11
C SER A 57 1.03 -3.70 -15.30
N LEU A 58 0.54 -4.51 -14.35
CA LEU A 58 0.55 -5.96 -14.50
C LEU A 58 -0.35 -6.44 -15.64
N LEU A 59 -1.55 -5.87 -15.75
CA LEU A 59 -2.50 -6.20 -16.82
C LEU A 59 -1.98 -5.83 -18.20
N LEU A 60 -1.54 -4.57 -18.38
CA LEU A 60 -1.21 -4.03 -19.71
C LEU A 60 0.16 -4.47 -20.21
N ILE A 61 1.13 -4.67 -19.33
CA ILE A 61 2.48 -5.01 -19.74
C ILE A 61 2.69 -6.53 -19.81
N HIS A 62 2.19 -7.26 -18.82
CA HIS A 62 2.45 -8.69 -18.67
C HIS A 62 1.26 -9.57 -19.09
N GLY A 63 0.09 -9.31 -18.55
CA GLY A 63 -1.10 -10.13 -18.76
C GLY A 63 -1.59 -10.08 -20.22
N SER A 64 -1.70 -8.89 -20.79
CA SER A 64 -2.18 -8.71 -22.18
C SER A 64 -1.25 -9.35 -23.19
N ALA A 65 0.07 -9.23 -22.99
CA ALA A 65 1.07 -9.82 -23.87
C ALA A 65 1.00 -11.37 -23.88
N LYS A 66 0.82 -11.99 -22.71
CA LYS A 66 0.66 -13.46 -22.61
C LYS A 66 -0.66 -13.91 -23.22
N LEU A 67 -1.75 -13.15 -22.98
CA LEU A 67 -3.06 -13.48 -23.53
C LEU A 67 -3.07 -13.40 -25.06
N ALA A 68 -2.51 -12.32 -25.62
CA ALA A 68 -2.43 -12.13 -27.07
C ALA A 68 -1.57 -13.20 -27.78
N ASN A 69 -0.50 -13.66 -27.12
CA ASN A 69 0.45 -14.64 -27.67
C ASN A 69 0.23 -16.06 -27.13
N PHE A 70 -0.96 -16.37 -26.58
CA PHE A 70 -1.23 -17.66 -25.93
C PHE A 70 -0.83 -18.87 -26.78
N GLY A 71 -1.24 -18.87 -28.06
CA GLY A 71 -0.96 -19.99 -28.98
C GLY A 71 0.54 -20.23 -29.17
N ALA A 72 1.31 -19.16 -29.40
CA ALA A 72 2.75 -19.26 -29.63
C ALA A 72 3.55 -19.58 -28.35
N MET A 73 3.04 -19.17 -27.20
CA MET A 73 3.71 -19.36 -25.90
C MET A 73 3.32 -20.68 -25.23
N SER A 74 2.15 -21.25 -25.52
CA SER A 74 1.58 -22.38 -24.77
C SER A 74 2.46 -23.64 -24.74
N GLU A 75 3.31 -23.88 -25.75
CA GLU A 75 4.20 -25.02 -25.80
C GLU A 75 5.60 -24.73 -25.24
N LYS A 76 5.99 -23.44 -25.21
CA LYS A 76 7.34 -22.98 -24.83
C LYS A 76 7.39 -22.33 -23.46
N PHE A 77 6.24 -22.12 -22.83
CA PHE A 77 6.18 -21.47 -21.51
C PHE A 77 6.83 -22.37 -20.47
N GLY A 78 7.56 -21.75 -19.54
CA GLY A 78 8.17 -22.48 -18.44
C GLY A 78 7.11 -23.19 -17.58
N ASP A 79 7.43 -24.39 -17.12
CA ASP A 79 6.55 -25.18 -16.25
C ASP A 79 7.15 -25.32 -14.83
N PRO A 80 7.10 -24.26 -14.03
CA PRO A 80 7.68 -24.27 -12.70
C PRO A 80 6.96 -25.17 -11.70
N LEU A 81 5.69 -25.55 -11.99
CA LEU A 81 4.86 -26.36 -11.12
C LEU A 81 4.78 -27.83 -11.54
N GLY A 82 5.32 -28.20 -12.71
CA GLY A 82 5.27 -29.57 -13.25
C GLY A 82 3.86 -30.01 -13.70
N ILE A 83 2.99 -29.05 -14.05
CA ILE A 83 1.59 -29.29 -14.47
C ILE A 83 1.39 -29.19 -15.98
N GLY A 84 2.46 -28.94 -16.72
CA GLY A 84 2.48 -28.70 -18.16
C GLY A 84 2.47 -27.22 -18.53
N SER A 85 3.23 -26.87 -19.59
CA SER A 85 3.44 -25.48 -20.04
C SER A 85 2.14 -24.73 -20.30
N LYS A 86 1.17 -25.39 -20.93
CA LYS A 86 -0.14 -24.79 -21.24
C LYS A 86 -0.96 -24.45 -19.98
N ALA A 87 -0.97 -25.35 -18.98
CA ALA A 87 -1.65 -25.11 -17.72
C ALA A 87 -0.95 -24.02 -16.91
N SER A 88 0.38 -24.05 -16.83
CA SER A 88 1.18 -23.03 -16.15
C SER A 88 0.97 -21.65 -16.78
N LEU A 89 0.93 -21.54 -18.11
CA LEU A 89 0.62 -20.29 -18.80
C LEU A 89 -0.80 -19.81 -18.50
N SER A 90 -1.79 -20.71 -18.49
CA SER A 90 -3.21 -20.37 -18.20
C SER A 90 -3.36 -19.81 -16.78
N LEU A 91 -2.69 -20.40 -15.79
CA LEU A 91 -2.70 -19.92 -14.41
C LEU A 91 -1.99 -18.56 -14.29
N ALA A 92 -0.88 -18.37 -14.99
CA ALA A 92 -0.21 -17.07 -15.02
C ALA A 92 -1.12 -15.98 -15.60
N ILE A 93 -1.79 -16.24 -16.73
CA ILE A 93 -2.75 -15.32 -17.34
C ILE A 93 -3.92 -15.05 -16.39
N PHE A 94 -4.46 -16.08 -15.72
CA PHE A 94 -5.52 -15.88 -14.75
C PHE A 94 -5.11 -14.91 -13.65
N GLY A 95 -3.95 -15.09 -13.02
CA GLY A 95 -3.47 -14.19 -11.98
C GLY A 95 -3.18 -12.78 -12.50
N GLU A 96 -2.53 -12.67 -13.65
CA GLU A 96 -2.11 -11.36 -14.20
C GLU A 96 -3.25 -10.59 -14.88
N VAL A 97 -4.23 -11.25 -15.45
CA VAL A 97 -5.37 -10.59 -16.13
C VAL A 97 -6.56 -10.49 -15.19
N VAL A 98 -7.11 -11.64 -14.76
CA VAL A 98 -8.32 -11.63 -13.93
C VAL A 98 -8.04 -11.04 -12.55
N GLY A 99 -6.94 -11.45 -11.90
CA GLY A 99 -6.53 -10.89 -10.61
C GLY A 99 -6.34 -9.38 -10.67
N SER A 100 -5.67 -8.87 -11.69
CA SER A 100 -5.45 -7.44 -11.88
C SER A 100 -6.74 -6.66 -12.11
N ILE A 101 -7.65 -7.17 -12.94
CA ILE A 101 -8.96 -6.54 -13.18
C ILE A 101 -9.75 -6.41 -11.87
N LEU A 102 -9.78 -7.48 -11.06
CA LEU A 102 -10.46 -7.47 -9.77
C LEU A 102 -9.86 -6.43 -8.81
N VAL A 103 -8.52 -6.31 -8.77
CA VAL A 103 -7.83 -5.31 -7.96
C VAL A 103 -8.11 -3.90 -8.45
N ILE A 104 -8.08 -3.64 -9.77
CA ILE A 104 -8.37 -2.33 -10.37
C ILE A 104 -9.77 -1.88 -9.98
N LEU A 105 -10.77 -2.71 -10.22
CA LEU A 105 -12.16 -2.41 -9.91
C LEU A 105 -12.43 -2.35 -8.41
N GLY A 106 -11.64 -3.05 -7.62
CA GLY A 106 -11.89 -3.23 -6.20
C GLY A 106 -13.09 -4.13 -5.92
N ALA A 107 -13.30 -5.11 -6.78
CA ALA A 107 -14.31 -6.15 -6.63
C ALA A 107 -13.60 -7.45 -6.26
N PHE A 108 -14.01 -8.10 -5.16
CA PHE A 108 -13.29 -9.22 -4.60
C PHE A 108 -11.77 -8.93 -4.46
N THR A 109 -11.47 -7.73 -3.97
CA THR A 109 -10.11 -7.15 -3.98
C THR A 109 -9.07 -8.08 -3.37
N ARG A 110 -9.38 -8.70 -2.23
CA ARG A 110 -8.46 -9.61 -1.55
C ARG A 110 -8.20 -10.88 -2.36
N PHE A 111 -9.23 -11.42 -3.01
CA PHE A 111 -9.07 -12.58 -3.88
C PHE A 111 -8.22 -12.24 -5.11
N GLY A 112 -8.48 -11.10 -5.77
CA GLY A 112 -7.67 -10.62 -6.88
C GLY A 112 -6.21 -10.40 -6.48
N ALA A 113 -5.98 -9.73 -5.34
CA ALA A 113 -4.64 -9.52 -4.81
C ALA A 113 -3.93 -10.84 -4.48
N LEU A 114 -4.63 -11.81 -3.87
CA LEU A 114 -4.08 -13.14 -3.59
C LEU A 114 -3.69 -13.88 -4.86
N SER A 115 -4.51 -13.82 -5.90
CA SER A 115 -4.21 -14.45 -7.20
C SER A 115 -2.93 -13.85 -7.82
N CYS A 116 -2.81 -12.51 -7.81
CA CYS A 116 -1.58 -11.83 -8.26
C CYS A 116 -0.37 -12.21 -7.39
N MET A 117 -0.55 -12.27 -6.05
CA MET A 117 0.52 -12.67 -5.12
C MET A 117 1.04 -14.07 -5.41
N ILE A 118 0.15 -15.04 -5.60
CA ILE A 118 0.54 -16.41 -5.92
C ILE A 118 1.31 -16.44 -7.23
N THR A 119 0.82 -15.79 -8.28
CA THR A 119 1.48 -15.73 -9.58
C THR A 119 2.86 -15.08 -9.49
N MET A 120 2.97 -13.94 -8.82
CA MET A 120 4.26 -13.26 -8.63
C MET A 120 5.19 -14.02 -7.69
N GLY A 121 4.64 -14.71 -6.69
CA GLY A 121 5.38 -15.60 -5.81
C GLY A 121 6.00 -16.77 -6.59
N VAL A 122 5.22 -17.46 -7.42
CA VAL A 122 5.72 -18.52 -8.31
C VAL A 122 6.80 -17.98 -9.25
N ALA A 123 6.57 -16.83 -9.88
CA ALA A 123 7.53 -16.19 -10.76
C ALA A 123 8.84 -15.89 -10.01
N PHE A 124 8.79 -15.28 -8.83
CA PHE A 124 9.97 -14.91 -8.08
C PHE A 124 10.72 -16.11 -7.49
N LEU A 125 9.99 -17.05 -6.88
CA LEU A 125 10.60 -18.19 -6.17
C LEU A 125 11.09 -19.28 -7.12
N LEU A 126 10.26 -19.66 -8.09
CA LEU A 126 10.51 -20.85 -8.93
C LEU A 126 11.11 -20.51 -10.29
N VAL A 127 10.65 -19.44 -10.96
CA VAL A 127 11.17 -19.06 -12.28
C VAL A 127 12.48 -18.30 -12.13
N HIS A 128 12.50 -17.25 -11.29
CA HIS A 128 13.69 -16.41 -11.08
C HIS A 128 14.61 -16.90 -9.95
N LYS A 129 14.24 -17.99 -9.22
CA LYS A 129 15.05 -18.61 -8.17
C LYS A 129 15.63 -17.63 -7.16
N LEU A 130 14.82 -16.64 -6.75
CA LEU A 130 15.17 -15.58 -5.79
C LEU A 130 16.29 -14.64 -6.26
N HIS A 131 16.66 -14.64 -7.53
CA HIS A 131 17.70 -13.75 -8.04
C HIS A 131 17.14 -12.33 -8.21
N LEU A 132 17.70 -11.38 -7.48
CA LEU A 132 17.33 -9.96 -7.54
C LEU A 132 18.23 -9.15 -8.47
N LYS A 133 19.36 -9.70 -8.94
CA LYS A 133 20.35 -8.97 -9.75
C LYS A 133 20.70 -9.76 -11.02
N GLY A 134 21.09 -9.04 -12.06
CA GLY A 134 21.54 -9.63 -13.31
C GLY A 134 20.43 -9.78 -14.36
N PRO A 135 20.79 -10.28 -15.57
CA PRO A 135 19.82 -10.51 -16.64
C PRO A 135 18.77 -11.53 -16.24
N GLY A 136 17.49 -11.25 -16.51
CA GLY A 136 16.38 -12.15 -16.16
C GLY A 136 16.09 -12.26 -14.65
N ASN A 137 16.47 -11.24 -13.88
CA ASN A 137 16.21 -11.19 -12.45
C ASN A 137 14.72 -11.16 -12.11
N GLY A 138 14.40 -11.50 -10.86
CA GLY A 138 13.04 -11.49 -10.30
C GLY A 138 12.66 -10.22 -9.57
N GLU A 139 13.43 -9.12 -9.70
CA GLU A 139 13.20 -7.86 -9.00
C GLU A 139 11.77 -7.35 -9.22
N LEU A 140 11.31 -7.34 -10.46
CA LEU A 140 9.97 -6.88 -10.80
C LEU A 140 8.88 -7.77 -10.17
N ALA A 141 9.05 -9.09 -10.21
CA ALA A 141 8.12 -10.02 -9.57
C ALA A 141 8.10 -9.82 -8.05
N PHE A 142 9.24 -9.55 -7.44
CA PHE A 142 9.35 -9.24 -6.01
C PHE A 142 8.62 -7.93 -5.64
N ILE A 143 8.78 -6.87 -6.44
CA ILE A 143 8.11 -5.58 -6.24
C ILE A 143 6.58 -5.74 -6.34
N TYR A 144 6.10 -6.45 -7.36
CA TYR A 144 4.68 -6.75 -7.50
C TYR A 144 4.16 -7.58 -6.33
N LEU A 145 4.91 -8.61 -5.91
CA LEU A 145 4.55 -9.44 -4.77
C LEU A 145 4.37 -8.59 -3.50
N ALA A 146 5.32 -7.70 -3.19
CA ALA A 146 5.24 -6.81 -2.05
C ALA A 146 4.04 -5.85 -2.16
N GLY A 147 3.81 -5.26 -3.33
CA GLY A 147 2.70 -4.36 -3.57
C GLY A 147 1.33 -5.03 -3.43
N PHE A 148 1.13 -6.21 -4.02
CA PHE A 148 -0.13 -6.95 -3.87
C PHE A 148 -0.32 -7.51 -2.46
N THR A 149 0.74 -7.84 -1.75
CA THR A 149 0.68 -8.17 -0.32
C THR A 149 0.15 -6.99 0.49
N THR A 150 0.62 -5.78 0.20
CA THR A 150 0.10 -4.55 0.82
C THR A 150 -1.39 -4.36 0.55
N VAL A 151 -1.84 -4.54 -0.70
CA VAL A 151 -3.26 -4.44 -1.06
C VAL A 151 -4.08 -5.53 -0.36
N PHE A 152 -3.57 -6.75 -0.26
CA PHE A 152 -4.26 -7.86 0.42
C PHE A 152 -4.48 -7.58 1.91
N ILE A 153 -3.46 -7.06 2.59
CA ILE A 153 -3.51 -6.73 4.03
C ILE A 153 -4.40 -5.50 4.27
N ALA A 154 -4.16 -4.41 3.54
CA ALA A 154 -4.87 -3.15 3.72
C ALA A 154 -6.34 -3.22 3.28
N GLY A 155 -6.66 -4.14 2.35
CA GLY A 155 -8.01 -4.34 1.85
C GLY A 155 -8.42 -3.37 0.74
N PRO A 156 -9.73 -3.30 0.42
CA PRO A 156 -10.24 -2.61 -0.77
C PRO A 156 -10.15 -1.07 -0.72
N GLY A 157 -10.21 -0.43 0.46
CA GLY A 157 -10.35 1.02 0.61
C GLY A 157 -11.75 1.54 0.21
N ARG A 158 -12.05 2.82 0.52
CA ARG A 158 -13.37 3.43 0.30
C ARG A 158 -13.83 3.46 -1.17
N PHE A 159 -12.89 3.54 -2.10
CA PHE A 159 -13.17 3.69 -3.53
C PHE A 159 -13.35 2.37 -4.27
N ALA A 160 -13.43 1.27 -3.55
CA ALA A 160 -13.64 -0.06 -4.09
C ALA A 160 -15.12 -0.38 -4.27
N VAL A 161 -15.43 -1.26 -5.23
CA VAL A 161 -16.78 -1.81 -5.40
C VAL A 161 -17.18 -2.59 -4.14
N ASP A 162 -16.27 -3.36 -3.55
CA ASP A 162 -16.48 -4.10 -2.30
C ASP A 162 -16.96 -3.19 -1.15
N ALA A 163 -16.41 -1.97 -1.06
CA ALA A 163 -16.78 -1.02 -0.01
C ALA A 163 -18.21 -0.50 -0.15
N LYS A 164 -18.76 -0.50 -1.38
CA LYS A 164 -20.14 -0.09 -1.65
C LYS A 164 -21.14 -1.22 -1.39
N CYS A 165 -20.74 -2.46 -1.69
CA CYS A 165 -21.61 -3.63 -1.55
C CYS A 165 -21.66 -4.17 -0.11
N CYS A 166 -20.59 -4.03 0.68
CA CYS A 166 -20.45 -4.63 2.00
C CYS A 166 -20.56 -3.61 3.17
N ARG A 167 -21.03 -2.38 2.94
CA ARG A 167 -21.30 -1.45 4.04
C ARG A 167 -22.51 -1.92 4.82
N PRO A 168 -22.37 -2.26 6.10
CA PRO A 168 -23.54 -2.49 6.95
C PRO A 168 -24.35 -1.19 7.00
N LYS A 169 -25.65 -1.28 6.67
CA LYS A 169 -26.61 -0.19 6.78
C LYS A 169 -26.77 0.20 8.28
N GLY A 170 -25.92 1.05 8.81
CA GLY A 170 -26.04 1.42 10.24
C GLY A 170 -24.96 2.36 10.78
N GLU A 171 -23.95 2.72 10.02
CA GLU A 171 -22.82 3.49 10.56
C GLU A 171 -22.77 4.98 10.15
N THR A 172 -23.87 5.50 9.59
CA THR A 172 -23.93 6.92 9.18
C THR A 172 -24.33 7.90 10.30
N GLU A 173 -24.55 7.45 11.53
CA GLU A 173 -25.14 8.31 12.58
C GLU A 173 -24.21 8.65 13.76
N LYS A 174 -22.95 8.25 13.77
CA LYS A 174 -22.04 8.49 14.93
C LYS A 174 -20.91 9.49 14.74
N VAL A 175 -20.85 10.24 13.66
CA VAL A 175 -19.74 11.21 13.42
C VAL A 175 -20.18 12.68 13.51
N THR A 176 -21.37 13.00 14.02
CA THR A 176 -21.82 14.40 14.08
C THR A 176 -21.83 15.00 15.50
N ASN A 177 -21.34 14.30 16.50
CA ASN A 177 -21.29 14.85 17.87
C ASN A 177 -19.97 14.49 18.57
N VAL A 178 -18.87 15.14 18.19
CA VAL A 178 -17.71 15.45 19.07
C VAL A 178 -17.06 16.73 18.55
#